data_8268e56e9a201586fed9c94809f74f8e
#
_entry.id   8268e56e9a201586fed9c94809f74f8e
#
_cell.length_a   1.000
_cell.length_b   1.000
_cell.length_c   1.000
_cell.angle_alpha   90.00
_cell.angle_beta   90.00
_cell.angle_gamma   90.00
#
_symmetry.space_group_name_H-M   'P 1'
#
loop_
_entity.id
_entity.type
_entity.pdbx_description
1 polymer ?
#
loop_
_entity_poly.entity_id
_entity_poly.type
_entity_poly.pdbx_seq_one_letter_code
_entity_poly.pdbx_strand_id
1 'polypeptide(L)'
;MKGALTRVIGIGQPAAGDDNAGIAVARAMREQQLPASTDIHEITDPARLVELLDGIEHAILIDALVSDRSPGNIMCLTPEDLSAYPSTPLSSHAMSITEAIQLVHTLTPETACRDIRIIGITIKTPARYSHAMSDHVTAAVPRAASLILNLIEGKKTPACA
;
A
#
# COMPACT_ATOMS: atom_id res chain seq x y z
N MET A 1 -12.00 -22.27 -13.25
CA MET A 1 -10.94 -21.28 -13.57
C MET A 1 -10.46 -20.68 -12.26
N LYS A 2 -9.19 -20.73 -11.96
CA LYS A 2 -8.63 -19.92 -10.86
C LYS A 2 -8.79 -18.46 -11.29
N GLY A 3 -9.56 -17.67 -10.54
CA GLY A 3 -9.61 -16.23 -10.74
C GLY A 3 -8.21 -15.63 -10.59
N ALA A 4 -7.96 -14.51 -11.26
CA ALA A 4 -6.70 -13.77 -11.14
C ALA A 4 -6.37 -13.51 -9.66
N LEU A 5 -5.14 -13.81 -9.26
CA LEU A 5 -4.71 -13.61 -7.87
C LEU A 5 -4.49 -12.11 -7.62
N THR A 6 -5.22 -11.56 -6.66
CA THR A 6 -5.05 -10.20 -6.17
C THR A 6 -4.33 -10.23 -4.83
N ARG A 7 -3.22 -9.53 -4.72
CA ARG A 7 -2.45 -9.41 -3.49
C ARG A 7 -2.56 -8.01 -2.91
N VAL A 8 -2.99 -7.92 -1.66
CA VAL A 8 -3.05 -6.67 -0.89
C VAL A 8 -1.86 -6.64 0.07
N ILE A 9 -1.05 -5.60 0.00
CA ILE A 9 0.18 -5.49 0.78
C ILE A 9 0.16 -4.17 1.57
N GLY A 10 0.01 -4.26 2.88
CA GLY A 10 0.17 -3.12 3.78
C GLY A 10 1.63 -2.92 4.14
N ILE A 11 2.11 -1.71 3.92
CA ILE A 11 3.49 -1.29 4.18
C ILE A 11 3.48 -0.28 5.32
N GLY A 12 4.38 -0.40 6.28
CA GLY A 12 4.45 0.54 7.38
C GLY A 12 5.41 0.15 8.48
N GLN A 13 5.47 1.01 9.50
CA GLN A 13 6.29 0.82 10.69
C GLN A 13 5.40 0.83 11.93
N PRO A 14 5.19 -0.31 12.62
CA PRO A 14 4.24 -0.41 13.73
C PRO A 14 4.47 0.54 14.88
N ALA A 15 5.73 0.95 15.12
CA ALA A 15 6.10 1.85 16.23
C ALA A 15 6.25 3.32 15.81
N ALA A 16 5.78 3.71 14.62
CA ALA A 16 6.02 5.03 14.04
C ALA A 16 4.71 5.82 13.78
N GLY A 17 3.68 5.65 14.62
CA GLY A 17 2.44 6.43 14.57
C GLY A 17 1.73 6.30 13.23
N ASP A 18 1.56 7.41 12.52
CA ASP A 18 0.86 7.46 11.25
C ASP A 18 1.53 6.66 10.13
N ASP A 19 2.83 6.39 10.23
CA ASP A 19 3.56 5.54 9.30
C ASP A 19 3.12 4.06 9.33
N ASN A 20 2.32 3.68 10.32
CA ASN A 20 1.68 2.37 10.42
C ASN A 20 0.36 2.26 9.63
N ALA A 21 -0.08 3.30 8.94
CA ALA A 21 -1.40 3.35 8.29
C ALA A 21 -1.62 2.19 7.31
N GLY A 22 -0.63 1.86 6.48
CA GLY A 22 -0.74 0.75 5.51
C GLY A 22 -0.98 -0.60 6.17
N ILE A 23 -0.27 -0.90 7.26
CA ILE A 23 -0.46 -2.13 8.03
C ILE A 23 -1.84 -2.14 8.72
N ALA A 24 -2.27 -1.00 9.26
CA ALA A 24 -3.58 -0.89 9.90
C ALA A 24 -4.72 -1.18 8.92
N VAL A 25 -4.64 -0.69 7.69
CA VAL A 25 -5.62 -0.99 6.64
C VAL A 25 -5.58 -2.47 6.25
N ALA A 26 -4.40 -3.05 6.06
CA ALA A 26 -4.27 -4.48 5.74
C ALA A 26 -4.93 -5.36 6.83
N ARG A 27 -4.77 -5.00 8.10
CA ARG A 27 -5.43 -5.68 9.22
C ARG A 27 -6.94 -5.52 9.20
N ALA A 28 -7.44 -4.32 8.91
CA ALA A 28 -8.88 -4.08 8.76
C ALA A 28 -9.47 -4.87 7.59
N MET A 29 -8.71 -5.07 6.51
CA MET A 29 -9.13 -5.90 5.37
C MET A 29 -9.28 -7.38 5.73
N ARG A 30 -8.48 -7.92 6.65
CA ARG A 30 -8.60 -9.33 7.09
C ARG A 30 -9.92 -9.63 7.80
N GLU A 31 -10.57 -8.61 8.34
CA GLU A 31 -11.88 -8.75 9.00
C GLU A 31 -13.06 -8.68 8.01
N GLN A 32 -12.77 -8.42 6.73
CA GLN A 32 -13.77 -8.36 5.67
C GLN A 32 -13.96 -9.72 4.97
N GLN A 33 -15.12 -9.90 4.34
CA GLN A 33 -15.32 -11.01 3.42
C GLN A 33 -14.63 -10.71 2.09
N LEU A 34 -13.54 -11.38 1.82
CA LEU A 34 -12.75 -11.20 0.62
C LEU A 34 -12.98 -12.34 -0.37
N PRO A 35 -12.89 -12.09 -1.70
CA PRO A 35 -12.83 -13.16 -2.68
C PRO A 35 -11.71 -14.16 -2.38
N ALA A 36 -11.96 -15.44 -2.64
CA ALA A 36 -10.99 -16.51 -2.36
C ALA A 36 -9.65 -16.36 -3.12
N SER A 37 -9.63 -15.55 -4.18
CA SER A 37 -8.44 -15.20 -4.94
C SER A 37 -7.70 -13.97 -4.40
N THR A 38 -7.98 -13.55 -3.17
CA THR A 38 -7.31 -12.42 -2.53
C THR A 38 -6.47 -12.89 -1.35
N ASP A 39 -5.21 -12.49 -1.31
CA ASP A 39 -4.36 -12.67 -0.14
C ASP A 39 -3.89 -11.31 0.42
N ILE A 40 -3.55 -11.29 1.71
CA ILE A 40 -3.15 -10.07 2.42
C ILE A 40 -1.81 -10.28 3.11
N HIS A 41 -0.89 -9.36 2.87
CA HIS A 41 0.43 -9.32 3.50
C HIS A 41 0.67 -8.00 4.24
N GLU A 42 1.49 -8.07 5.28
CA GLU A 42 2.03 -6.92 6.00
C GLU A 42 3.54 -6.95 5.90
N ILE A 43 4.15 -5.85 5.52
CA ILE A 43 5.60 -5.72 5.43
C ILE A 43 6.09 -4.41 6.05
N THR A 44 7.27 -4.46 6.63
CA THR A 44 7.97 -3.28 7.16
C THR A 44 9.16 -2.88 6.28
N ASP A 45 9.57 -3.76 5.38
CA ASP A 45 10.68 -3.54 4.45
C ASP A 45 10.18 -3.66 3.01
N PRO A 46 10.20 -2.57 2.23
CA PRO A 46 9.80 -2.60 0.82
C PRO A 46 10.59 -3.59 -0.05
N ALA A 47 11.79 -4.00 0.34
CA ALA A 47 12.55 -5.03 -0.38
C ALA A 47 11.78 -6.36 -0.50
N ARG A 48 10.86 -6.66 0.43
CA ARG A 48 9.96 -7.81 0.36
C ARG A 48 9.01 -7.78 -0.85
N LEU A 49 8.77 -6.61 -1.44
CA LEU A 49 7.96 -6.48 -2.65
C LEU A 49 8.54 -7.24 -3.84
N VAL A 50 9.87 -7.41 -3.89
CA VAL A 50 10.53 -8.16 -4.98
C VAL A 50 10.00 -9.59 -5.04
N GLU A 51 9.81 -10.23 -3.89
CA GLU A 51 9.23 -11.59 -3.80
C GLU A 51 7.71 -11.55 -3.99
N LEU A 52 7.04 -10.59 -3.37
CA LEU A 52 5.58 -10.55 -3.31
C LEU A 52 4.92 -10.11 -4.63
N LEU A 53 5.63 -9.41 -5.50
CA LEU A 53 5.12 -8.95 -6.80
C LEU A 53 5.44 -9.91 -7.95
N ASP A 54 6.10 -11.02 -7.67
CA ASP A 54 6.36 -12.05 -8.67
C ASP A 54 5.23 -13.08 -8.70
N GLY A 55 4.82 -13.50 -9.90
CA GLY A 55 3.84 -14.57 -10.12
C GLY A 55 2.39 -14.23 -9.75
N ILE A 56 2.03 -12.95 -9.65
CA ILE A 56 0.65 -12.49 -9.40
C ILE A 56 0.18 -11.55 -10.50
N GLU A 57 -1.13 -11.42 -10.65
CA GLU A 57 -1.74 -10.60 -11.71
C GLU A 57 -2.03 -9.17 -11.24
N HIS A 58 -2.54 -9.02 -10.02
CA HIS A 58 -2.95 -7.74 -9.46
C HIS A 58 -2.34 -7.51 -8.08
N ALA A 59 -1.81 -6.32 -7.85
CA ALA A 59 -1.31 -5.90 -6.55
C ALA A 59 -1.94 -4.57 -6.12
N ILE A 60 -2.31 -4.50 -4.84
CA ILE A 60 -2.73 -3.26 -4.20
C ILE A 60 -1.78 -3.03 -3.02
N LEU A 61 -0.91 -2.04 -3.17
CA LEU A 61 0.01 -1.61 -2.12
C LEU A 61 -0.66 -0.51 -1.29
N ILE A 62 -0.47 -0.53 0.02
CA ILE A 62 -1.04 0.46 0.93
C ILE A 62 0.10 1.04 1.74
N ASP A 63 0.26 2.36 1.70
CA ASP A 63 1.36 3.04 2.38
C ASP A 63 0.94 4.43 2.87
N ALA A 64 1.64 4.92 3.87
CA ALA A 64 1.55 6.31 4.31
C ALA A 64 2.39 7.20 3.41
N LEU A 65 1.83 8.32 2.96
CA LEU A 65 2.50 9.28 2.10
C LEU A 65 2.67 10.61 2.81
N VAL A 66 3.91 11.05 2.98
CA VAL A 66 4.19 12.40 3.49
C VAL A 66 3.77 13.42 2.44
N SER A 67 2.91 14.35 2.84
CA SER A 67 2.32 15.33 1.94
C SER A 67 1.98 16.64 2.66
N ASP A 68 1.96 17.73 1.91
CA ASP A 68 1.45 19.02 2.40
C ASP A 68 -0.09 19.03 2.51
N ARG A 69 -0.77 18.05 1.92
CA ARG A 69 -2.23 17.87 2.07
C ARG A 69 -2.60 17.56 3.50
N SER A 70 -3.86 17.75 3.84
CA SER A 70 -4.39 17.37 5.16
C SER A 70 -4.16 15.88 5.43
N PRO A 71 -3.78 15.48 6.65
CA PRO A 71 -3.63 14.07 7.01
C PRO A 71 -4.94 13.30 6.84
N GLY A 72 -4.84 12.03 6.47
CA GLY A 72 -5.99 11.14 6.32
C GLY A 72 -6.72 11.24 4.97
N ASN A 73 -6.20 11.98 3.99
CA ASN A 73 -6.68 11.88 2.62
C ASN A 73 -6.21 10.57 1.99
N ILE A 74 -7.10 9.95 1.23
CA ILE A 74 -6.82 8.70 0.53
C ILE A 74 -6.59 9.02 -0.94
N MET A 75 -5.49 8.51 -1.47
CA MET A 75 -5.09 8.68 -2.86
C MET A 75 -4.95 7.32 -3.52
N CYS A 76 -5.44 7.20 -4.75
CA CYS A 76 -5.21 6.03 -5.58
C CYS A 76 -4.20 6.41 -6.67
N LEU A 77 -3.06 5.77 -6.67
CA LEU A 77 -1.91 6.12 -7.48
C LEU A 77 -1.44 4.93 -8.31
N THR A 78 -0.76 5.24 -9.41
CA THR A 78 0.06 4.26 -10.12
C THR A 78 1.51 4.32 -9.60
N PRO A 79 2.36 3.33 -9.93
CA PRO A 79 3.79 3.42 -9.61
C PRO A 79 4.48 4.68 -10.13
N GLU A 80 4.05 5.17 -11.30
CA GLU A 80 4.58 6.40 -11.91
C GLU A 80 4.22 7.64 -11.09
N ASP A 81 2.97 7.70 -10.59
CA ASP A 81 2.50 8.81 -9.75
C ASP A 81 3.25 8.86 -8.42
N LEU A 82 3.67 7.71 -7.89
CA LEU A 82 4.36 7.61 -6.60
C LEU A 82 5.70 8.36 -6.61
N SER A 83 6.34 8.49 -7.76
CA SER A 83 7.61 9.20 -7.90
C SER A 83 7.52 10.70 -7.53
N ALA A 84 6.32 11.28 -7.56
CA ALA A 84 6.06 12.66 -7.15
C ALA A 84 6.02 12.85 -5.62
N TYR A 85 5.98 11.75 -4.85
CA TYR A 85 5.95 11.78 -3.39
C TYR A 85 7.31 11.38 -2.84
N PRO A 86 7.95 12.22 -2.02
CA PRO A 86 9.22 11.87 -1.42
C PRO A 86 9.01 10.66 -0.49
N SER A 87 9.77 9.60 -0.73
CA SER A 87 9.90 8.53 0.26
C SER A 87 10.68 9.09 1.45
N THR A 88 10.17 8.89 2.66
CA THR A 88 10.95 9.12 3.87
C THR A 88 11.76 7.85 4.16
N PRO A 89 13.05 7.79 3.77
CA PRO A 89 13.86 6.64 4.14
C PRO A 89 14.09 6.68 5.65
N LEU A 90 13.64 5.65 6.35
CA LEU A 90 14.00 5.42 7.76
C LEU A 90 15.51 5.12 7.90
N SER A 91 16.16 4.77 6.81
CA SER A 91 17.61 4.66 6.69
C SER A 91 18.06 5.08 5.28
N SER A 92 19.24 5.62 5.16
CA SER A 92 19.88 5.98 3.89
C SER A 92 20.15 4.78 2.96
N HIS A 93 19.84 3.57 3.38
CA HIS A 93 20.08 2.31 2.67
C HIS A 93 18.81 1.48 2.44
N ALA A 94 17.64 1.97 2.87
CA ALA A 94 16.38 1.28 2.64
C ALA A 94 15.94 1.44 1.18
N MET A 95 15.55 0.33 0.56
CA MET A 95 14.93 0.32 -0.77
C MET A 95 13.57 1.01 -0.71
N SER A 96 13.29 1.88 -1.68
CA SER A 96 11.96 2.47 -1.85
C SER A 96 11.00 1.49 -2.54
N ILE A 97 9.70 1.77 -2.44
CA ILE A 97 8.67 1.01 -3.18
C ILE A 97 8.95 1.06 -4.68
N THR A 98 9.30 2.23 -5.23
CA THR A 98 9.59 2.40 -6.66
C THR A 98 10.79 1.56 -7.08
N GLU A 99 11.87 1.55 -6.30
CA GLU A 99 13.05 0.74 -6.58
C GLU A 99 12.74 -0.76 -6.52
N ALA A 100 11.92 -1.19 -5.55
CA ALA A 100 11.51 -2.60 -5.44
C ALA A 100 10.68 -3.03 -6.65
N ILE A 101 9.74 -2.19 -7.12
CA ILE A 101 8.94 -2.47 -8.33
C ILE A 101 9.84 -2.55 -9.57
N GLN A 102 10.77 -1.63 -9.73
CA GLN A 102 11.73 -1.67 -10.85
C GLN A 102 12.60 -2.92 -10.80
N LEU A 103 13.03 -3.32 -9.60
CA LEU A 103 13.87 -4.50 -9.42
C LEU A 103 13.15 -5.79 -9.80
N VAL A 104 11.91 -6.00 -9.37
CA VAL A 104 11.15 -7.20 -9.76
C VAL A 104 10.91 -7.24 -11.27
N HIS A 105 10.59 -6.12 -11.91
CA HIS A 105 10.42 -6.05 -13.35
C HIS A 105 11.72 -6.35 -14.12
N THR A 106 12.88 -6.09 -13.50
CA THR A 106 14.19 -6.41 -14.08
C THR A 106 14.56 -7.89 -13.89
N LEU A 107 14.29 -8.44 -12.69
CA LEU A 107 14.69 -9.80 -12.34
C LEU A 107 13.75 -10.87 -12.93
N THR A 108 12.45 -10.60 -12.94
CA THR A 108 11.42 -11.54 -13.38
C THR A 108 10.44 -10.89 -14.38
N PRO A 109 10.94 -10.40 -15.53
CA PRO A 109 10.14 -9.60 -16.46
C PRO A 109 8.92 -10.31 -17.03
N GLU A 110 8.92 -11.65 -17.04
CA GLU A 110 7.82 -12.46 -17.58
C GLU A 110 6.71 -12.70 -16.56
N THR A 111 7.03 -12.71 -15.27
CA THR A 111 6.11 -13.07 -14.18
C THR A 111 5.83 -11.93 -13.20
N ALA A 112 6.59 -10.82 -13.29
CA ALA A 112 6.37 -9.64 -12.45
C ALA A 112 4.98 -9.03 -12.65
N CYS A 113 4.32 -8.71 -11.56
CA CYS A 113 3.03 -8.01 -11.55
C CYS A 113 3.11 -6.70 -12.32
N ARG A 114 2.18 -6.47 -13.24
CA ARG A 114 2.11 -5.24 -14.05
C ARG A 114 0.92 -4.36 -13.70
N ASP A 115 -0.12 -4.92 -13.11
CA ASP A 115 -1.27 -4.16 -12.61
C ASP A 115 -1.10 -3.88 -11.13
N ILE A 116 -0.41 -2.78 -10.83
CA ILE A 116 -0.12 -2.33 -9.47
C ILE A 116 -0.88 -1.03 -9.19
N ARG A 117 -1.66 -1.03 -8.13
CA ARG A 117 -2.30 0.16 -7.58
C ARG A 117 -1.71 0.48 -6.22
N ILE A 118 -1.58 1.75 -5.92
CA ILE A 118 -1.06 2.21 -4.64
C ILE A 118 -2.13 3.06 -3.95
N ILE A 119 -2.55 2.61 -2.79
CA ILE A 119 -3.46 3.37 -1.92
C ILE A 119 -2.60 4.10 -0.90
N GLY A 120 -2.43 5.39 -1.13
CA GLY A 120 -1.69 6.27 -0.24
C GLY A 120 -2.60 6.94 0.76
N ILE A 121 -2.21 6.95 2.03
CA ILE A 121 -2.87 7.74 3.08
C ILE A 121 -1.94 8.88 3.44
N THR A 122 -2.39 10.12 3.24
CA THR A 122 -1.56 11.29 3.52
C THR A 122 -1.30 11.44 5.01
N ILE A 123 -0.06 11.70 5.35
CA ILE A 123 0.41 11.98 6.71
C ILE A 123 1.31 13.22 6.73
N LYS A 124 1.51 13.80 7.90
CA LYS A 124 2.63 14.71 8.14
C LYS A 124 3.89 13.91 8.42
N THR A 125 5.04 14.56 8.40
CA THR A 125 6.30 13.91 8.78
C THR A 125 6.13 13.18 10.11
N PRO A 126 6.35 11.86 10.18
CA PRO A 126 6.09 11.09 11.39
C PRO A 126 6.97 11.56 12.55
N ALA A 127 6.39 11.70 13.73
CA ALA A 127 7.16 11.88 14.94
C ALA A 127 7.87 10.55 15.28
N ARG A 128 9.16 10.62 15.56
CA ARG A 128 9.91 9.43 16.01
C ARG A 128 9.31 8.90 17.31
N TYR A 129 9.13 7.59 17.39
CA TYR A 129 8.64 6.88 18.59
C TYR A 129 7.19 7.20 19.02
N SER A 130 6.32 7.56 18.09
CA SER A 130 4.88 7.62 18.37
C SER A 130 4.24 6.26 18.16
N HIS A 131 3.55 5.73 19.17
CA HIS A 131 2.84 4.45 19.06
C HIS A 131 1.40 4.60 18.52
N ALA A 132 0.82 5.78 18.66
CA ALA A 132 -0.56 6.04 18.26
C ALA A 132 -0.64 6.77 16.93
N MET A 133 -1.52 6.31 16.06
CA MET A 133 -1.92 7.07 14.87
C MET A 133 -2.77 8.28 15.27
N SER A 134 -2.64 9.37 14.49
CA SER A 134 -3.51 10.53 14.63
C SER A 134 -4.98 10.19 14.33
N ASP A 135 -5.91 10.98 14.86
CA ASP A 135 -7.34 10.75 14.65
C ASP A 135 -7.74 10.77 13.18
N HIS A 136 -7.15 11.66 12.39
CA HIS A 136 -7.41 11.77 10.95
C HIS A 136 -6.98 10.53 10.18
N VAL A 137 -5.82 9.98 10.50
CA VAL A 137 -5.30 8.75 9.87
C VAL A 137 -6.08 7.54 10.35
N THR A 138 -6.40 7.45 11.64
CA THR A 138 -7.26 6.40 12.20
C THR A 138 -8.62 6.35 11.51
N ALA A 139 -9.25 7.51 11.28
CA ALA A 139 -10.53 7.61 10.57
C ALA A 139 -10.42 7.25 9.08
N ALA A 140 -9.23 7.37 8.47
CA ALA A 140 -9.00 6.97 7.09
C ALA A 140 -8.93 5.45 6.90
N VAL A 141 -8.54 4.69 7.91
CA VAL A 141 -8.35 3.23 7.82
C VAL A 141 -9.59 2.50 7.30
N PRO A 142 -10.79 2.61 7.90
CA PRO A 142 -11.98 1.91 7.39
C PRO A 142 -12.40 2.41 6.00
N ARG A 143 -12.17 3.67 5.68
CA ARG A 143 -12.47 4.24 4.37
C ARG A 143 -11.56 3.68 3.28
N ALA A 144 -10.27 3.53 3.57
CA ALA A 144 -9.31 2.90 2.68
C ALA A 144 -9.63 1.42 2.47
N ALA A 145 -9.97 0.70 3.54
CA ALA A 145 -10.38 -0.70 3.44
C ALA A 145 -11.61 -0.88 2.53
N SER A 146 -12.63 -0.03 2.67
CA SER A 146 -13.82 -0.03 1.80
C SER A 146 -13.49 0.29 0.34
N LEU A 147 -12.60 1.24 0.10
CA LEU A 147 -12.12 1.57 -1.25
C LEU A 147 -11.44 0.36 -1.90
N ILE A 148 -10.55 -0.29 -1.17
CA ILE A 148 -9.81 -1.46 -1.68
C ILE A 148 -10.77 -2.62 -1.97
N LEU A 149 -11.74 -2.87 -1.10
CA LEU A 149 -12.75 -3.89 -1.35
C LEU A 149 -13.52 -3.62 -2.66
N ASN A 150 -13.92 -2.38 -2.90
CA ASN A 150 -14.58 -1.99 -4.14
C ASN A 150 -13.67 -2.19 -5.37
N LEU A 151 -12.37 -1.91 -5.26
CA LEU A 151 -11.41 -2.16 -6.33
C LEU A 151 -11.30 -3.65 -6.65
N ILE A 152 -11.19 -4.51 -5.63
CA ILE A 152 -11.12 -5.97 -5.78
C ILE A 152 -12.38 -6.51 -6.46
N GLU A 153 -13.55 -5.97 -6.12
CA GLU A 153 -14.85 -6.37 -6.68
C GLU A 153 -15.13 -5.75 -8.06
N GLY A 154 -14.21 -4.95 -8.61
CA GLY A 154 -14.36 -4.29 -9.91
C GLY A 154 -15.42 -3.18 -9.95
N LYS A 155 -15.82 -2.65 -8.78
CA LYS A 155 -16.74 -1.52 -8.69
C LYS A 155 -16.02 -0.20 -9.02
N LYS A 156 -16.72 0.69 -9.75
CA LYS A 156 -16.19 2.04 -10.00
C LYS A 156 -16.03 2.80 -8.69
N THR A 157 -14.83 3.32 -8.47
CA THR A 157 -14.52 4.17 -7.33
C THR A 157 -14.12 5.57 -7.79
N PRO A 158 -14.66 6.63 -7.18
CA PRO A 158 -14.35 8.01 -7.58
C PRO A 158 -12.86 8.39 -7.40
N ALA A 159 -12.16 7.68 -6.53
CA ALA A 159 -10.77 8.00 -6.17
C ALA A 159 -9.71 7.44 -7.14
N CYS A 160 -10.11 6.61 -8.11
CA CYS A 160 -9.19 5.95 -9.06
C CYS A 160 -9.54 6.26 -10.53
N ALA A 161 -10.17 7.40 -10.76
CA ALA A 161 -10.50 7.87 -12.10
C ALA A 161 -9.34 8.63 -12.73
#